data_a074f853b31401a0eca6825b4f081480
#
_entry.id   a074f853b31401a0eca6825b4f081480
#
_cell.length_a   1.000
_cell.length_b   1.000
_cell.length_c   1.000
_cell.angle_alpha   90.00
_cell.angle_beta   90.00
_cell.angle_gamma   90.00
#
_symmetry.space_group_name_H-M   'P 1'
#
loop_
_entity.id
_entity.type
_entity.pdbx_description
1 polymer ?
#
loop_
_entity_poly.entity_id
_entity_poly.type
_entity_poly.pdbx_seq_one_letter_code
_entity_poly.pdbx_strand_id
1 'polypeptide(L)'
;MYSIEFSQLAEKQLYKLEKGIQLRVLNVLERIRLRPFHFIKKKRGTPYFILRIGEHRVILDIHPEKFIIFVTELGHRKNIYD
;
A
#
# COMPACT_ATOMS: atom_id res chain seq x y z
N MET A 1 -10.27 -12.77 -5.01
CA MET A 1 -9.51 -11.54 -5.34
C MET A 1 -9.81 -10.48 -4.30
N TYR A 2 -8.77 -9.81 -3.79
CA TYR A 2 -8.94 -8.78 -2.77
C TYR A 2 -9.46 -7.48 -3.37
N SER A 3 -10.22 -6.73 -2.57
CA SER A 3 -10.61 -5.36 -2.89
C SER A 3 -9.62 -4.40 -2.28
N ILE A 4 -9.34 -3.29 -2.96
CA ILE A 4 -8.45 -2.23 -2.45
C ILE A 4 -9.31 -1.09 -1.93
N GLU A 5 -9.04 -0.68 -0.68
CA GLU A 5 -9.68 0.49 -0.08
C GLU A 5 -8.60 1.42 0.46
N PHE A 6 -8.86 2.71 0.44
CA PHE A 6 -7.91 3.72 0.90
C PHE A 6 -8.47 4.48 2.09
N SER A 7 -7.60 4.75 3.08
CA SER A 7 -7.93 5.70 4.13
C SER A 7 -7.97 7.11 3.52
N GLN A 8 -8.60 8.06 4.23
CA GLN A 8 -8.60 9.45 3.78
C GLN A 8 -7.18 10.00 3.66
N LEU A 9 -6.31 9.65 4.62
CA LEU A 9 -4.92 10.06 4.58
C LEU A 9 -4.21 9.52 3.35
N ALA A 10 -4.33 8.21 3.10
CA ALA A 10 -3.68 7.58 1.96
C ALA A 10 -4.16 8.18 0.64
N GLU A 11 -5.45 8.46 0.53
CA GLU A 11 -6.00 9.07 -0.67
C GLU A 11 -5.39 10.44 -0.93
N LYS A 12 -5.29 11.28 0.11
CA LYS A 12 -4.65 12.58 -0.01
C LYS A 12 -3.18 12.47 -0.38
N GLN A 13 -2.49 11.51 0.23
CA GLN A 13 -1.08 11.29 -0.07
C GLN A 13 -0.87 10.84 -1.51
N LEU A 14 -1.73 9.97 -2.00
CA LEU A 14 -1.67 9.49 -3.38
C LEU A 14 -1.81 10.66 -4.36
N TYR A 15 -2.80 11.52 -4.15
CA TYR A 15 -3.05 12.64 -5.06
C TYR A 15 -1.93 13.69 -5.05
N LYS A 16 -1.11 13.73 -4.02
CA LYS A 16 0.03 14.64 -3.95
C LYS A 16 1.26 14.14 -4.72
N LEU A 17 1.26 12.87 -5.08
CA LEU A 17 2.37 12.30 -5.81
C LEU A 17 2.34 12.73 -7.27
N GLU A 18 3.52 12.75 -7.90
CA GLU A 18 3.62 12.95 -9.33
C GLU A 18 2.77 11.91 -10.05
N LYS A 19 2.16 12.30 -11.16
CA LYS A 19 1.21 11.48 -11.89
C LYS A 19 1.75 10.11 -12.25
N GLY A 20 2.99 10.05 -12.73
CA GLY A 20 3.62 8.79 -13.10
C GLY A 20 3.77 7.84 -11.92
N ILE A 21 4.06 8.41 -10.74
CA ILE A 21 4.19 7.62 -9.52
C ILE A 21 2.83 7.16 -9.04
N GLN A 22 1.80 8.01 -9.14
CA GLN A 22 0.43 7.61 -8.83
C GLN A 22 0.01 6.37 -9.63
N LEU A 23 0.25 6.43 -10.95
CA LEU A 23 -0.12 5.32 -11.83
C LEU A 23 0.64 4.06 -11.48
N ARG A 24 1.94 4.19 -11.16
CA ARG A 24 2.75 3.05 -10.76
C ARG A 24 2.22 2.41 -9.48
N VAL A 25 1.88 3.22 -8.48
CA VAL A 25 1.33 2.73 -7.22
C VAL A 25 0.02 1.98 -7.47
N LEU A 26 -0.88 2.59 -8.24
CA LEU A 26 -2.18 1.97 -8.54
C LEU A 26 -2.02 0.67 -9.31
N ASN A 27 -1.09 0.62 -10.27
CA ASN A 27 -0.85 -0.58 -11.05
C ASN A 27 -0.29 -1.72 -10.19
N VAL A 28 0.63 -1.41 -9.27
CA VAL A 28 1.18 -2.43 -8.38
C VAL A 28 0.13 -2.93 -7.41
N LEU A 29 -0.68 -2.03 -6.85
CA LEU A 29 -1.78 -2.42 -5.96
C LEU A 29 -2.75 -3.35 -6.70
N GLU A 30 -3.08 -3.03 -7.94
CA GLU A 30 -3.96 -3.87 -8.74
C GLU A 30 -3.36 -5.27 -8.94
N ARG A 31 -2.06 -5.33 -9.16
CA ARG A 31 -1.36 -6.60 -9.38
C ARG A 31 -1.37 -7.50 -8.14
N ILE A 32 -1.24 -6.92 -6.95
CA ILE A 32 -1.13 -7.74 -5.73
C ILE A 32 -2.49 -8.24 -5.23
N ARG A 33 -3.60 -7.81 -5.83
CA ARG A 33 -4.94 -8.20 -5.38
C ARG A 33 -5.16 -9.71 -5.38
N LEU A 34 -4.46 -10.42 -6.25
CA LEU A 34 -4.63 -11.87 -6.35
C LEU A 34 -3.87 -12.61 -5.25
N ARG A 35 -2.63 -12.17 -4.98
CA ARG A 35 -1.75 -12.81 -4.00
C ARG A 35 -0.97 -11.75 -3.22
N PRO A 36 -1.64 -11.01 -2.33
CA PRO A 36 -0.99 -9.87 -1.67
C PRO A 36 0.24 -10.26 -0.85
N PHE A 37 0.20 -11.38 -0.14
CA PHE A 37 1.31 -11.75 0.75
C PHE A 37 2.59 -12.15 0.00
N HIS A 38 2.53 -12.28 -1.31
CA HIS A 38 3.68 -12.60 -2.15
C HIS A 38 4.64 -11.42 -2.30
N PHE A 39 4.16 -10.20 -2.12
CA PHE A 39 4.87 -8.97 -2.50
C PHE A 39 5.19 -8.05 -1.34
N ILE A 40 4.81 -8.42 -0.13
CA ILE A 40 4.85 -7.52 1.02
C ILE A 40 5.68 -8.10 2.15
N LYS A 41 6.09 -7.21 3.06
CA LYS A 41 6.80 -7.58 4.29
C LYS A 41 6.01 -7.11 5.48
N LYS A 42 6.08 -7.85 6.58
CA LYS A 42 5.51 -7.44 7.85
C LYS A 42 6.22 -6.19 8.37
N LYS A 43 5.46 -5.19 8.80
CA LYS A 43 6.03 -4.01 9.45
C LYS A 43 6.28 -4.33 10.92
N ARG A 44 7.53 -4.26 11.34
CA ARG A 44 7.97 -4.65 12.68
C ARG A 44 7.14 -3.97 13.77
N GLY A 45 6.72 -4.78 14.75
CA GLY A 45 6.01 -4.29 15.92
C GLY A 45 4.60 -3.80 15.64
N THR A 46 4.04 -4.11 14.48
CA THR A 46 2.70 -3.68 14.10
C THR A 46 1.96 -4.83 13.41
N PRO A 47 0.62 -4.74 13.29
CA PRO A 47 -0.12 -5.71 12.50
C PRO A 47 -0.11 -5.40 10.99
N TYR A 48 0.62 -4.37 10.57
CA TYR A 48 0.59 -3.89 9.19
C TYR A 48 1.67 -4.53 8.33
N PHE A 49 1.56 -4.32 7.02
CA PHE A 49 2.52 -4.79 6.03
C PHE A 49 3.03 -3.62 5.21
N ILE A 50 4.20 -3.79 4.61
CA ILE A 50 4.81 -2.78 3.76
C ILE A 50 4.95 -3.32 2.35
N LEU A 51 4.47 -2.52 1.39
CA LEU A 51 4.69 -2.74 -0.03
C LEU A 51 5.66 -1.68 -0.52
N ARG A 52 6.80 -2.10 -1.04
CA ARG A 52 7.79 -1.17 -1.58
C ARG A 52 7.61 -0.99 -3.06
N ILE A 53 7.54 0.26 -3.49
CA ILE A 53 7.39 0.62 -4.89
C ILE A 53 8.45 1.69 -5.19
N GLY A 54 9.61 1.26 -5.70
CA GLY A 54 10.72 2.16 -5.89
C GLY A 54 11.15 2.80 -4.59
N GLU A 55 11.17 4.12 -4.55
CA GLU A 55 11.51 4.91 -3.35
C GLU A 55 10.32 5.13 -2.43
N HIS A 56 9.15 4.59 -2.78
CA HIS A 56 7.91 4.80 -2.02
C HIS A 56 7.54 3.56 -1.24
N ARG A 57 6.83 3.77 -0.13
CA ARG A 57 6.31 2.69 0.70
C ARG A 57 4.83 2.87 0.90
N VAL A 58 4.11 1.78 0.82
CA VAL A 58 2.66 1.75 1.02
C VAL A 58 2.40 0.85 2.22
N ILE A 59 1.74 1.39 3.23
CA ILE A 59 1.42 0.63 4.44
C ILE A 59 0.02 0.05 4.29
N LEU A 60 -0.05 -1.26 4.48
CA LEU A 60 -1.27 -2.01 4.22
C LEU A 60 -1.78 -2.68 5.50
N ASP A 61 -3.08 -2.65 5.69
CA ASP A 61 -3.78 -3.43 6.69
C ASP A 61 -4.61 -4.45 5.92
N ILE A 62 -4.24 -5.73 6.03
CA ILE A 62 -4.84 -6.77 5.20
C ILE A 62 -5.80 -7.62 6.04
N HIS A 63 -7.02 -7.77 5.55
CA HIS A 63 -8.05 -8.56 6.18
C HIS A 63 -8.42 -9.74 5.28
N PRO A 64 -7.71 -10.88 5.40
CA PRO A 64 -7.95 -12.02 4.52
C PRO A 64 -9.37 -12.57 4.61
N GLU A 65 -9.96 -12.52 5.81
CA GLU A 65 -11.30 -13.04 6.04
C GLU A 65 -12.37 -12.24 5.29
N LYS A 66 -12.06 -11.00 4.93
CA LYS A 66 -12.97 -10.13 4.17
C LYS A 66 -12.46 -9.88 2.75
N PHE A 67 -11.29 -10.41 2.40
CA PHE A 67 -10.64 -10.14 1.12
C PHE A 67 -10.45 -8.64 0.88
N ILE A 68 -9.99 -7.91 1.90
CA ILE A 68 -9.76 -6.47 1.81
C ILE A 68 -8.29 -6.15 2.06
N ILE A 69 -7.73 -5.32 1.20
CA ILE A 69 -6.43 -4.68 1.37
C ILE A 69 -6.72 -3.20 1.64
N PHE A 70 -6.48 -2.76 2.87
CA PHE A 70 -6.74 -1.38 3.26
C PHE A 70 -5.42 -0.60 3.25
N VAL A 71 -5.32 0.43 2.41
CA VAL A 71 -4.14 1.29 2.33
C VAL A 71 -4.26 2.34 3.40
N THR A 72 -3.43 2.25 4.44
CA THR A 72 -3.50 3.16 5.58
C THR A 72 -2.76 4.48 5.33
N GLU A 73 -1.58 4.39 4.73
CA GLU A 73 -0.79 5.56 4.36
C GLU A 73 0.24 5.15 3.32
N LEU A 74 0.78 6.15 2.63
CA LEU A 74 1.84 5.92 1.67
C LEU A 74 2.69 7.18 1.52
N GLY A 75 3.92 7.02 1.06
CA GLY A 75 4.80 8.16 0.88
C GLY A 75 6.20 7.73 0.54
N HIS A 76 7.07 8.73 0.41
CA HIS A 76 8.48 8.49 0.15
C HIS A 76 9.12 7.83 1.37
N ARG A 77 10.11 6.95 1.13
CA ARG A 77 10.82 6.21 2.19
C ARG A 77 11.40 7.13 3.28
N LYS A 78 11.65 8.39 2.97
CA LYS A 78 12.15 9.35 3.96
C LYS A 78 11.12 9.69 5.03
N ASN A 79 9.84 9.51 4.72
CA ASN A 79 8.73 9.87 5.60
C ASN A 79 8.01 8.68 6.18
N ILE A 80 8.22 7.49 5.62
CA ILE A 80 7.56 6.26 6.05
C ILE A 80 8.63 5.26 6.45
N TYR A 81 8.68 4.91 7.72
CA TYR A 81 9.68 3.98 8.25
C TYR A 81 9.18 2.53 8.18
N ASP A 82 10.13 1.64 7.92
CA ASP A 82 9.84 0.20 7.90
C ASP A 82 9.61 -0.36 9.29
#